data_7a5c3340e4cecc6189dc46a581c25f09
#
_entry.id   7a5c3340e4cecc6189dc46a581c25f09
#
_cell.length_a   1.000
_cell.length_b   1.000
_cell.length_c   1.000
_cell.angle_alpha   90.00
_cell.angle_beta   90.00
_cell.angle_gamma   90.00
#
_symmetry.space_group_name_H-M   'P 1'
#
loop_
_entity.id
_entity.type
_entity.pdbx_description
1 polymer ?
#
loop_
_entity_poly.entity_id
_entity_poly.type
_entity_poly.pdbx_seq_one_letter_code
_entity_poly.pdbx_strand_id
1 'polypeptide(L)'
;MFDVAEDRKKMEAVIERFKNEMKKVRTGRAHPDMLSGVKVEVYGQYMPLNQVANITAADATLLVITPFDPSNIQAIASAIRADQSLGLNPADDGRIIRVPIPALTEERRKDIVKNASAKVEEAKVAIRNAREDARKAIKNTEDMSEDIKKRAEKEIDDLTKEFNDKIEAEFKAKSEEIMKL
;
A
#
# COMPACT_ATOMS: atom_id res chain seq x y z
N MET A 1 24.54 29.47 0.89
CA MET A 1 23.07 29.41 0.60
C MET A 1 22.55 28.11 1.14
N PHE A 2 21.55 28.11 2.01
CA PHE A 2 20.97 26.87 2.51
C PHE A 2 20.20 26.22 1.36
N ASP A 3 20.47 24.91 1.13
CA ASP A 3 19.82 24.18 0.05
C ASP A 3 18.77 23.22 0.65
N VAL A 4 17.51 23.47 0.34
CA VAL A 4 16.39 22.62 0.80
C VAL A 4 16.21 21.35 -0.01
N ALA A 5 17.05 21.10 -1.01
CA ALA A 5 16.95 19.92 -1.88
C ALA A 5 17.07 18.60 -1.11
N GLU A 6 17.96 18.52 -0.12
CA GLU A 6 18.07 17.34 0.71
C GLU A 6 16.86 17.12 1.61
N ASP A 7 16.30 18.20 2.14
CA ASP A 7 15.08 18.13 2.95
C ASP A 7 13.86 17.72 2.11
N ARG A 8 13.77 18.22 0.88
CA ARG A 8 12.77 17.78 -0.09
C ARG A 8 12.88 16.27 -0.36
N LYS A 9 14.07 15.75 -0.59
CA LYS A 9 14.29 14.32 -0.81
C LYS A 9 13.84 13.47 0.38
N LYS A 10 14.11 13.92 1.60
CA LYS A 10 13.66 13.23 2.81
C LYS A 10 12.13 13.18 2.87
N MET A 11 11.46 14.27 2.57
CA MET A 11 9.99 14.33 2.55
C MET A 11 9.40 13.53 1.38
N GLU A 12 10.05 13.53 0.22
CA GLU A 12 9.68 12.68 -0.92
C GLU A 12 9.76 11.19 -0.56
N ALA A 13 10.78 10.77 0.18
CA ALA A 13 10.88 9.40 0.68
C ALA A 13 9.72 9.03 1.60
N VAL A 14 9.27 9.96 2.44
CA VAL A 14 8.09 9.75 3.30
C VAL A 14 6.83 9.58 2.46
N ILE A 15 6.61 10.43 1.45
CA ILE A 15 5.42 10.34 0.60
C ILE A 15 5.41 9.06 -0.25
N GLU A 16 6.56 8.64 -0.77
CA GLU A 16 6.68 7.38 -1.51
C GLU A 16 6.35 6.17 -0.64
N ARG A 17 6.84 6.16 0.58
CA ARG A 17 6.51 5.12 1.56
C ARG A 17 5.02 5.12 1.88
N PHE A 18 4.42 6.28 2.08
CA PHE A 18 2.98 6.42 2.32
C PHE A 18 2.16 5.94 1.12
N LYS A 19 2.53 6.31 -0.10
CA LYS A 19 1.86 5.82 -1.32
C LYS A 19 1.91 4.30 -1.41
N ASN A 20 3.04 3.70 -1.10
CA ASN A 20 3.18 2.23 -1.09
C ASN A 20 2.30 1.58 -0.02
N GLU A 21 2.18 2.19 1.15
CA GLU A 21 1.27 1.73 2.20
C GLU A 21 -0.20 1.82 1.75
N MET A 22 -0.58 2.90 1.06
CA MET A 22 -1.93 3.06 0.52
C MET A 22 -2.25 2.05 -0.58
N LYS A 23 -1.29 1.69 -1.43
CA LYS A 23 -1.47 0.65 -2.45
C LYS A 23 -1.81 -0.72 -1.86
N LYS A 24 -1.32 -1.03 -0.67
CA LYS A 24 -1.57 -2.29 0.03
C LYS A 24 -2.94 -2.34 0.69
N VAL A 25 -3.62 -1.21 0.83
CA VAL A 25 -4.94 -1.15 1.47
C VAL A 25 -6.00 -1.78 0.57
N ARG A 26 -6.78 -2.71 1.13
CA ARG A 26 -7.87 -3.39 0.41
C ARG A 26 -8.98 -2.42 0.04
N THR A 27 -9.34 -2.42 -1.25
CA THR A 27 -10.46 -1.61 -1.76
C THR A 27 -11.75 -2.40 -1.93
N GLY A 28 -11.73 -3.69 -1.62
CA GLY A 28 -12.84 -4.61 -1.82
C GLY A 28 -12.91 -5.25 -3.20
N ARG A 29 -12.03 -4.83 -4.12
CA ARG A 29 -11.95 -5.43 -5.46
C ARG A 29 -11.02 -6.62 -5.48
N ALA A 30 -11.34 -7.61 -6.31
CA ALA A 30 -10.45 -8.73 -6.59
C ALA A 30 -9.15 -8.25 -7.24
N HIS A 31 -8.02 -8.67 -6.68
CA HIS A 31 -6.70 -8.37 -7.22
C HIS A 31 -5.79 -9.58 -7.05
N PRO A 32 -4.93 -9.90 -8.04
CA PRO A 32 -4.02 -11.05 -7.94
C PRO A 32 -3.12 -11.05 -6.71
N ASP A 33 -2.72 -9.87 -6.22
CA ASP A 33 -1.89 -9.73 -5.02
C ASP A 33 -2.55 -10.24 -3.74
N MET A 34 -3.87 -10.44 -3.72
CA MET A 34 -4.57 -11.04 -2.59
C MET A 34 -4.11 -12.48 -2.31
N LEU A 35 -3.57 -13.15 -3.32
CA LEU A 35 -3.07 -14.53 -3.25
C LEU A 35 -1.54 -14.60 -3.22
N SER A 36 -0.84 -13.48 -3.11
CA SER A 36 0.63 -13.42 -3.17
C SER A 36 1.33 -14.18 -2.05
N GLY A 37 0.69 -14.33 -0.89
CA GLY A 37 1.22 -15.07 0.25
C GLY A 37 0.93 -16.58 0.22
N VAL A 38 0.17 -17.06 -0.75
CA VAL A 38 -0.20 -18.46 -0.85
C VAL A 38 0.97 -19.28 -1.39
N LYS A 39 1.35 -20.33 -0.68
CA LYS A 39 2.36 -21.30 -1.12
C LYS A 39 1.68 -22.64 -1.40
N VAL A 40 2.01 -23.20 -2.55
CA VAL A 40 1.45 -24.45 -3.05
C VAL A 40 2.50 -25.53 -2.99
N GLU A 41 2.14 -26.70 -2.47
CA GLU A 41 3.01 -27.87 -2.49
C GLU A 41 2.89 -28.57 -3.85
N VAL A 42 3.94 -28.44 -4.67
CA VAL A 42 4.04 -29.08 -5.99
C VAL A 42 5.43 -29.70 -6.15
N TYR A 43 5.48 -30.85 -6.75
CA TYR A 43 6.74 -31.58 -6.99
C TYR A 43 7.59 -31.77 -5.71
N GLY A 44 6.93 -31.94 -4.56
CA GLY A 44 7.61 -32.11 -3.27
C GLY A 44 8.18 -30.82 -2.66
N GLN A 45 7.86 -29.66 -3.22
CA GLN A 45 8.33 -28.36 -2.76
C GLN A 45 7.17 -27.38 -2.58
N TYR A 46 7.34 -26.43 -1.67
CA TYR A 46 6.42 -25.30 -1.54
C TYR A 46 6.88 -24.17 -2.49
N MET A 47 6.01 -23.79 -3.42
CA MET A 47 6.26 -22.72 -4.38
C MET A 47 5.20 -21.62 -4.25
N PRO A 48 5.57 -20.34 -4.44
CA PRO A 48 4.59 -19.26 -4.52
C PRO A 48 3.56 -19.54 -5.63
N LEU A 49 2.31 -19.20 -5.37
CA LEU A 49 1.22 -19.46 -6.31
C LEU A 49 1.46 -18.85 -7.70
N ASN A 50 2.04 -17.66 -7.76
CA ASN A 50 2.35 -16.99 -9.03
C ASN A 50 3.41 -17.68 -9.89
N GLN A 51 4.17 -18.60 -9.32
CA GLN A 51 5.16 -19.40 -10.06
C GLN A 51 4.56 -20.69 -10.64
N VAL A 52 3.40 -21.13 -10.16
CA VAL A 52 2.73 -22.37 -10.60
C VAL A 52 1.45 -22.11 -11.39
N ALA A 53 0.96 -20.88 -11.40
CA ALA A 53 -0.26 -20.52 -12.09
C ALA A 53 -0.27 -19.04 -12.50
N ASN A 54 -1.10 -18.73 -13.49
CA ASN A 54 -1.42 -17.35 -13.84
C ASN A 54 -2.68 -16.93 -13.09
N ILE A 55 -2.63 -15.77 -12.42
CA ILE A 55 -3.72 -15.22 -11.62
C ILE A 55 -4.22 -13.96 -12.29
N THR A 56 -5.50 -13.91 -12.62
CA THR A 56 -6.14 -12.73 -13.21
C THR A 56 -7.43 -12.36 -12.48
N ALA A 57 -7.75 -11.08 -12.44
CA ALA A 57 -9.04 -10.60 -11.98
C ALA A 57 -10.01 -10.56 -13.18
N ALA A 58 -10.95 -11.49 -13.23
CA ALA A 58 -11.95 -11.52 -14.29
C ALA A 58 -12.95 -10.37 -14.16
N ASP A 59 -13.31 -10.03 -12.92
CA ASP A 59 -14.11 -8.86 -12.57
C ASP A 59 -13.77 -8.40 -11.12
N ALA A 60 -14.53 -7.45 -10.60
CA ALA A 60 -14.27 -6.88 -9.27
C ALA A 60 -14.46 -7.88 -8.12
N THR A 61 -15.13 -9.00 -8.36
CA THR A 61 -15.50 -10.01 -7.35
C THR A 61 -15.00 -11.42 -7.68
N LEU A 62 -14.21 -11.59 -8.74
CA LEU A 62 -13.78 -12.90 -9.20
C LEU A 62 -12.31 -12.90 -9.60
N LEU A 63 -11.53 -13.75 -8.96
CA LEU A 63 -10.19 -14.13 -9.41
C LEU A 63 -10.28 -15.44 -10.19
N VAL A 64 -9.52 -15.52 -11.26
CA VAL A 64 -9.35 -16.74 -12.08
C VAL A 64 -7.90 -17.16 -12.04
N ILE A 65 -7.66 -18.41 -11.66
CA ILE A 65 -6.35 -19.02 -11.58
C ILE A 65 -6.24 -20.08 -12.65
N THR A 66 -5.28 -19.92 -13.55
CA THR A 66 -5.00 -20.88 -14.61
C THR A 66 -3.67 -21.57 -14.29
N PRO A 67 -3.68 -22.85 -13.84
CA PRO A 67 -2.45 -23.57 -13.59
C PRO A 67 -1.62 -23.72 -14.84
N PHE A 68 -0.30 -23.59 -14.73
CA PHE A 68 0.62 -23.90 -15.83
C PHE A 68 0.64 -25.41 -16.14
N ASP A 69 0.50 -26.22 -15.09
CA ASP A 69 0.33 -27.67 -15.19
C ASP A 69 -1.05 -28.03 -14.62
N PRO A 70 -1.98 -28.52 -15.45
CA PRO A 70 -3.32 -28.90 -14.99
C PRO A 70 -3.35 -29.94 -13.88
N SER A 71 -2.31 -30.77 -13.75
CA SER A 71 -2.20 -31.74 -12.66
C SER A 71 -2.09 -31.12 -11.28
N ASN A 72 -1.70 -29.85 -11.19
CA ASN A 72 -1.54 -29.11 -9.92
C ASN A 72 -2.84 -28.42 -9.45
N ILE A 73 -3.94 -28.55 -10.19
CA ILE A 73 -5.18 -27.79 -9.89
C ILE A 73 -5.71 -28.08 -8.49
N GLN A 74 -5.69 -29.33 -8.06
CA GLN A 74 -6.18 -29.71 -6.73
C GLN A 74 -5.24 -29.22 -5.62
N ALA A 75 -3.94 -29.26 -5.84
CA ALA A 75 -2.96 -28.74 -4.89
C ALA A 75 -3.13 -27.23 -4.69
N ILE A 76 -3.38 -26.50 -5.77
CA ILE A 76 -3.62 -25.03 -5.73
C ILE A 76 -4.93 -24.72 -4.99
N ALA A 77 -6.02 -25.38 -5.35
CA ALA A 77 -7.31 -25.20 -4.69
C ALA A 77 -7.22 -25.52 -3.20
N SER A 78 -6.57 -26.62 -2.83
CA SER A 78 -6.37 -26.99 -1.43
C SER A 78 -5.53 -25.99 -0.64
N ALA A 79 -4.48 -25.43 -1.25
CA ALA A 79 -3.63 -24.42 -0.62
C ALA A 79 -4.42 -23.13 -0.32
N ILE A 80 -5.27 -22.69 -1.24
CA ILE A 80 -6.11 -21.50 -1.05
C ILE A 80 -7.16 -21.75 0.05
N ARG A 81 -7.79 -22.93 0.02
CA ARG A 81 -8.81 -23.31 1.01
C ARG A 81 -8.23 -23.48 2.42
N ALA A 82 -7.00 -23.98 2.52
CA ALA A 82 -6.31 -24.17 3.78
C ALA A 82 -5.85 -22.88 4.45
N ASP A 83 -5.70 -21.79 3.69
CA ASP A 83 -5.33 -20.49 4.23
C ASP A 83 -6.54 -19.79 4.83
N GLN A 84 -6.75 -20.00 6.13
CA GLN A 84 -7.88 -19.42 6.85
C GLN A 84 -7.86 -17.91 6.93
N SER A 85 -6.69 -17.28 6.77
CA SER A 85 -6.57 -15.81 6.76
C SER A 85 -7.25 -15.19 5.55
N LEU A 86 -7.37 -15.92 4.44
CA LEU A 86 -8.05 -15.49 3.23
C LEU A 86 -9.58 -15.67 3.32
N GLY A 87 -10.03 -16.75 3.95
CA GLY A 87 -11.45 -17.08 4.04
C GLY A 87 -12.14 -17.28 2.68
N LEU A 88 -11.39 -17.74 1.67
CA LEU A 88 -11.86 -17.89 0.29
C LEU A 88 -12.23 -19.35 -0.01
N ASN A 89 -13.22 -19.52 -0.90
CA ASN A 89 -13.68 -20.84 -1.35
C ASN A 89 -13.42 -21.00 -2.85
N PRO A 90 -12.28 -21.58 -3.24
CA PRO A 90 -11.98 -21.85 -4.64
C PRO A 90 -12.87 -22.96 -5.20
N ALA A 91 -13.29 -22.80 -6.45
CA ALA A 91 -14.03 -23.81 -7.21
C ALA A 91 -13.32 -24.04 -8.54
N ASP A 92 -12.99 -25.29 -8.83
CA ASP A 92 -12.35 -25.67 -10.09
C ASP A 92 -13.32 -26.36 -11.06
N ASP A 93 -13.03 -26.26 -12.36
CA ASP A 93 -13.73 -26.98 -13.43
C ASP A 93 -12.84 -27.98 -14.17
N GLY A 94 -11.70 -28.31 -13.58
CA GLY A 94 -10.67 -29.18 -14.18
C GLY A 94 -9.66 -28.45 -15.08
N ARG A 95 -9.89 -27.19 -15.40
CA ARG A 95 -9.00 -26.36 -16.23
C ARG A 95 -8.54 -25.09 -15.51
N ILE A 96 -9.47 -24.42 -14.88
CA ILE A 96 -9.23 -23.17 -14.13
C ILE A 96 -9.86 -23.28 -12.76
N ILE A 97 -9.37 -22.41 -11.85
CA ILE A 97 -9.94 -22.26 -10.53
C ILE A 97 -10.57 -20.86 -10.46
N ARG A 98 -11.85 -20.82 -10.07
CA ARG A 98 -12.58 -19.57 -9.80
C ARG A 98 -12.58 -19.33 -8.30
N VAL A 99 -12.16 -18.15 -7.92
CA VAL A 99 -12.13 -17.71 -6.52
C VAL A 99 -13.04 -16.49 -6.38
N PRO A 100 -14.30 -16.68 -5.92
CA PRO A 100 -15.18 -15.57 -5.63
C PRO A 100 -14.63 -14.75 -4.47
N ILE A 101 -14.58 -13.44 -4.62
CA ILE A 101 -14.16 -12.52 -3.57
C ILE A 101 -15.42 -11.91 -2.94
N PRO A 102 -15.67 -12.15 -1.63
CA PRO A 102 -16.81 -11.54 -0.97
C PRO A 102 -16.72 -10.02 -0.99
N ALA A 103 -17.83 -9.33 -1.26
CA ALA A 103 -17.91 -7.89 -1.14
C ALA A 103 -17.68 -7.47 0.30
N LEU A 104 -16.96 -6.36 0.51
CA LEU A 104 -16.77 -5.79 1.84
C LEU A 104 -18.09 -5.19 2.33
N THR A 105 -18.43 -5.44 3.60
CA THR A 105 -19.53 -4.76 4.27
C THR A 105 -19.18 -3.28 4.50
N GLU A 106 -20.19 -2.43 4.69
CA GLU A 106 -19.97 -1.02 5.03
C GLU A 106 -19.15 -0.86 6.31
N GLU A 107 -19.41 -1.69 7.32
CA GLU A 107 -18.67 -1.70 8.58
C GLU A 107 -17.18 -2.03 8.34
N ARG A 108 -16.88 -3.06 7.54
CA ARG A 108 -15.49 -3.42 7.20
C ARG A 108 -14.79 -2.32 6.41
N ARG A 109 -15.48 -1.64 5.53
CA ARG A 109 -14.94 -0.50 4.78
C ARG A 109 -14.56 0.64 5.72
N LYS A 110 -15.44 0.96 6.68
CA LYS A 110 -15.15 1.97 7.71
C LYS A 110 -13.92 1.61 8.55
N ASP A 111 -13.77 0.35 8.93
CA ASP A 111 -12.60 -0.14 9.65
C ASP A 111 -11.31 -0.01 8.82
N ILE A 112 -11.36 -0.33 7.55
CA ILE A 112 -10.22 -0.18 6.63
C ILE A 112 -9.82 1.29 6.50
N VAL A 113 -10.77 2.20 6.35
CA VAL A 113 -10.51 3.65 6.30
C VAL A 113 -9.90 4.14 7.61
N LYS A 114 -10.41 3.69 8.74
CA LYS A 114 -9.87 4.02 10.06
C LYS A 114 -8.42 3.56 10.22
N ASN A 115 -8.12 2.33 9.81
CA ASN A 115 -6.75 1.79 9.85
C ASN A 115 -5.82 2.54 8.88
N ALA A 116 -6.31 2.93 7.71
CA ALA A 116 -5.57 3.77 6.78
C ALA A 116 -5.29 5.16 7.34
N SER A 117 -6.21 5.74 8.11
CA SER A 117 -6.01 7.04 8.75
C SER A 117 -4.86 7.05 9.76
N ALA A 118 -4.60 5.92 10.42
CA ALA A 118 -3.44 5.78 11.30
C ALA A 118 -2.12 5.93 10.52
N LYS A 119 -2.06 5.46 9.28
CA LYS A 119 -0.90 5.62 8.40
C LYS A 119 -0.69 7.09 7.98
N VAL A 120 -1.77 7.84 7.83
CA VAL A 120 -1.71 9.30 7.59
C VAL A 120 -0.99 9.99 8.75
N GLU A 121 -1.37 9.69 9.98
CA GLU A 121 -0.72 10.28 11.16
C GLU A 121 0.76 9.89 11.27
N GLU A 122 1.11 8.65 11.01
CA GLU A 122 2.52 8.22 10.95
C GLU A 122 3.31 9.01 9.91
N ALA A 123 2.76 9.21 8.72
CA ALA A 123 3.39 9.96 7.65
C ALA A 123 3.55 11.45 8.02
N LYS A 124 2.53 12.05 8.62
CA LYS A 124 2.59 13.46 9.09
C LYS A 124 3.62 13.64 10.20
N VAL A 125 3.74 12.69 11.12
CA VAL A 125 4.79 12.72 12.15
C VAL A 125 6.17 12.65 11.50
N ALA A 126 6.38 11.80 10.51
CA ALA A 126 7.64 11.71 9.78
C ALA A 126 7.98 13.02 9.06
N ILE A 127 7.00 13.69 8.44
CA ILE A 127 7.17 15.01 7.82
C ILE A 127 7.53 16.06 8.88
N ARG A 128 6.85 16.05 10.02
CA ARG A 128 7.14 16.96 11.12
C ARG A 128 8.57 16.78 11.63
N ASN A 129 9.02 15.55 11.81
CA ASN A 129 10.39 15.25 12.25
C ASN A 129 11.43 15.77 11.24
N ALA A 130 11.19 15.56 9.94
CA ALA A 130 12.05 16.10 8.89
C ALA A 130 12.10 17.65 8.94
N ARG A 131 10.97 18.30 9.17
CA ARG A 131 10.87 19.75 9.35
C ARG A 131 11.69 20.23 10.56
N GLU A 132 11.52 19.59 11.71
CA GLU A 132 12.25 19.97 12.92
C GLU A 132 13.77 19.79 12.77
N ASP A 133 14.21 18.71 12.14
CA ASP A 133 15.62 18.49 11.84
C ASP A 133 16.19 19.56 10.91
N ALA A 134 15.45 19.94 9.87
CA ALA A 134 15.82 21.02 8.96
C ALA A 134 15.91 22.37 9.68
N ARG A 135 14.97 22.70 10.55
CA ARG A 135 14.97 23.94 11.32
C ARG A 135 16.14 24.00 12.29
N LYS A 136 16.46 22.89 12.95
CA LYS A 136 17.66 22.80 13.81
C LYS A 136 18.95 23.02 13.01
N ALA A 137 19.06 22.42 11.84
CA ALA A 137 20.22 22.61 10.96
C ALA A 137 20.36 24.07 10.52
N ILE A 138 19.28 24.75 10.16
CA ILE A 138 19.27 26.16 9.80
C ILE A 138 19.73 27.03 10.99
N LYS A 139 19.17 26.78 12.17
CA LYS A 139 19.50 27.55 13.37
C LYS A 139 20.97 27.41 13.78
N ASN A 140 21.54 26.24 13.58
CA ASN A 140 22.91 25.93 13.98
C ASN A 140 23.98 26.31 12.93
N THR A 141 23.59 26.86 11.80
CA THR A 141 24.51 27.29 10.75
C THR A 141 25.06 28.68 11.13
N GLU A 142 26.36 28.76 11.43
CA GLU A 142 26.97 29.97 11.94
C GLU A 142 27.15 31.08 10.88
N ASP A 143 27.38 30.70 9.63
CA ASP A 143 27.68 31.63 8.51
C ASP A 143 26.44 32.20 7.80
N MET A 144 25.26 32.08 8.37
CA MET A 144 24.01 32.59 7.79
C MET A 144 23.50 33.81 8.59
N SER A 145 23.13 34.86 7.84
CA SER A 145 22.44 36.00 8.45
C SER A 145 21.02 35.61 8.89
N GLU A 146 20.46 36.34 9.86
CA GLU A 146 19.11 36.11 10.37
C GLU A 146 18.05 36.18 9.26
N ASP A 147 18.20 37.07 8.28
CA ASP A 147 17.26 37.18 7.14
C ASP A 147 17.29 35.95 6.23
N ILE A 148 18.48 35.39 6.01
CA ILE A 148 18.65 34.16 5.24
C ILE A 148 18.06 32.98 6.00
N LYS A 149 18.28 32.89 7.32
CA LYS A 149 17.67 31.86 8.18
C LYS A 149 16.16 31.91 8.12
N LYS A 150 15.54 33.07 8.23
CA LYS A 150 14.07 33.24 8.14
C LYS A 150 13.52 32.80 6.78
N ARG A 151 14.21 33.12 5.69
CA ARG A 151 13.82 32.66 4.35
C ARG A 151 13.91 31.15 4.25
N ALA A 152 14.99 30.55 4.72
CA ALA A 152 15.16 29.08 4.73
C ALA A 152 14.07 28.39 5.57
N GLU A 153 13.77 28.92 6.75
CA GLU A 153 12.68 28.40 7.60
C GLU A 153 11.32 28.48 6.90
N LYS A 154 11.05 29.58 6.19
CA LYS A 154 9.82 29.72 5.42
C LYS A 154 9.75 28.69 4.28
N GLU A 155 10.84 28.48 3.57
CA GLU A 155 10.88 27.47 2.51
C GLU A 155 10.61 26.06 3.06
N ILE A 156 11.15 25.73 4.23
CA ILE A 156 10.86 24.46 4.91
C ILE A 156 9.39 24.35 5.34
N ASP A 157 8.81 25.41 5.85
CA ASP A 157 7.39 25.43 6.23
C ASP A 157 6.47 25.28 5.00
N ASP A 158 6.79 25.93 3.90
CA ASP A 158 6.05 25.81 2.62
C ASP A 158 6.18 24.37 2.09
N LEU A 159 7.35 23.79 2.15
CA LEU A 159 7.61 22.42 1.76
C LEU A 159 6.82 21.42 2.64
N THR A 160 6.78 21.64 3.95
CA THR A 160 6.01 20.83 4.90
C THR A 160 4.53 20.83 4.53
N LYS A 161 3.98 22.00 4.23
CA LYS A 161 2.59 22.14 3.78
C LYS A 161 2.34 21.39 2.49
N GLU A 162 3.22 21.55 1.50
CA GLU A 162 3.12 20.83 0.22
C GLU A 162 3.00 19.32 0.43
N PHE A 163 3.86 18.74 1.25
CA PHE A 163 3.85 17.29 1.48
C PHE A 163 2.70 16.82 2.37
N ASN A 164 2.28 17.60 3.35
CA ASN A 164 1.06 17.29 4.12
C ASN A 164 -0.18 17.30 3.22
N ASP A 165 -0.29 18.26 2.30
CA ASP A 165 -1.38 18.31 1.33
C ASP A 165 -1.37 17.11 0.39
N LYS A 166 -0.20 16.65 -0.04
CA LYS A 166 -0.05 15.42 -0.84
C LYS A 166 -0.51 14.19 -0.09
N ILE A 167 -0.16 14.06 1.20
CA ILE A 167 -0.61 12.97 2.06
C ILE A 167 -2.14 12.97 2.15
N GLU A 168 -2.75 14.11 2.43
CA GLU A 168 -4.20 14.25 2.53
C GLU A 168 -4.90 13.92 1.21
N ALA A 169 -4.37 14.36 0.07
CA ALA A 169 -4.93 14.07 -1.25
C ALA A 169 -4.89 12.57 -1.57
N GLU A 170 -3.79 11.90 -1.30
CA GLU A 170 -3.65 10.45 -1.49
C GLU A 170 -4.63 9.67 -0.59
N PHE A 171 -4.74 10.06 0.67
CA PHE A 171 -5.67 9.44 1.61
C PHE A 171 -7.13 9.66 1.19
N LYS A 172 -7.49 10.86 0.78
CA LYS A 172 -8.85 11.18 0.30
C LYS A 172 -9.22 10.32 -0.90
N ALA A 173 -8.34 10.24 -1.89
CA ALA A 173 -8.56 9.41 -3.08
C ALA A 173 -8.75 7.94 -2.72
N LYS A 174 -7.93 7.42 -1.80
CA LYS A 174 -8.03 6.03 -1.34
C LYS A 174 -9.30 5.78 -0.54
N SER A 175 -9.68 6.70 0.33
CA SER A 175 -10.91 6.60 1.12
C SER A 175 -12.15 6.57 0.24
N GLU A 176 -12.20 7.40 -0.79
CA GLU A 176 -13.28 7.41 -1.77
C GLU A 176 -13.34 6.09 -2.54
N GLU A 177 -12.19 5.54 -2.93
CA GLU A 177 -12.10 4.25 -3.60
C GLU A 177 -12.61 3.11 -2.71
N ILE A 178 -12.24 3.09 -1.43
CA ILE A 178 -12.68 2.08 -0.46
C ILE A 178 -14.18 2.16 -0.22
N MET A 179 -14.73 3.37 -0.09
CA MET A 179 -16.14 3.59 0.20
C MET A 179 -17.05 3.51 -1.03
N LYS A 180 -16.49 3.40 -2.22
CA LYS A 180 -17.25 3.23 -3.45
C LYS A 180 -17.96 1.88 -3.46
N LEU A 181 -19.25 1.91 -3.67
CA LEU A 181 -20.10 0.73 -3.83
C LEU A 181 -20.09 0.21 -5.27
#